data_6630352756b310de07e71b42394efd39
#
_entry.id   6630352756b310de07e71b42394efd39
#
_cell.length_a   1.000
_cell.length_b   1.000
_cell.length_c   1.000
_cell.angle_alpha   90.00
_cell.angle_beta   90.00
_cell.angle_gamma   90.00
#
_symmetry.space_group_name_H-M   'P 1'
#
loop_
_entity.id
_entity.type
_entity.pdbx_description
1 polymer ?
#
loop_
_entity_poly.entity_id
_entity_poly.type
_entity_poly.pdbx_seq_one_letter_code
_entity_poly.pdbx_strand_id
1 'polypeptide(L)'
;MAIEFPKSSHQSGLRFMNRNPHPKKERHGDCGVRAICLAFDLDYDKVWKRATSNKRNNAPVYCYSDGTGSHYYERSKATATWGLSKDDLIETLQDFNLDVVYKKTAYKEQGRNVQMYFNAGNLPDRCIAHIPRHWVAVRDGAIWDTWDSRGKRPRKLRGYVCLRSDL
;
A
#
# COMPACT_ATOMS: atom_id res chain seq x y z
N MET A 1 -8.21 -14.56 27.26
CA MET A 1 -8.77 -15.32 26.11
C MET A 1 -7.76 -15.20 24.97
N ALA A 2 -7.09 -16.30 24.62
CA ALA A 2 -6.18 -16.32 23.49
C ALA A 2 -7.05 -16.30 22.21
N ILE A 3 -6.87 -15.30 21.36
CA ILE A 3 -7.48 -15.27 20.05
C ILE A 3 -6.68 -16.29 19.20
N GLU A 4 -7.20 -17.49 19.06
CA GLU A 4 -6.68 -18.46 18.12
C GLU A 4 -6.95 -17.94 16.71
N PHE A 5 -5.91 -17.42 16.07
CA PHE A 5 -5.96 -17.18 14.63
C PHE A 5 -5.92 -18.55 13.92
N PRO A 6 -6.83 -18.82 12.97
CA PRO A 6 -6.85 -20.09 12.28
C PRO A 6 -5.50 -20.32 11.61
N LYS A 7 -4.84 -21.43 11.97
CA LYS A 7 -3.65 -21.92 11.29
C LYS A 7 -4.02 -22.16 9.84
N SER A 8 -3.37 -21.41 8.95
CA SER A 8 -3.28 -21.66 7.51
C SER A 8 -4.56 -22.08 6.80
N SER A 9 -5.45 -21.18 6.51
CA SER A 9 -6.32 -21.36 5.36
C SER A 9 -5.86 -20.41 4.25
N HIS A 10 -4.82 -20.80 3.56
CA HIS A 10 -4.31 -20.08 2.40
C HIS A 10 -5.30 -19.97 1.25
N GLN A 11 -6.48 -20.57 1.36
CA GLN A 11 -7.40 -20.70 0.24
C GLN A 11 -8.89 -20.58 0.58
N SER A 12 -9.28 -20.48 1.83
CA SER A 12 -10.71 -20.45 2.16
C SER A 12 -11.29 -19.04 1.95
N GLY A 13 -11.84 -18.79 0.78
CA GLY A 13 -12.84 -17.73 0.58
C GLY A 13 -12.34 -16.38 0.09
N LEU A 14 -11.03 -16.10 0.04
CA LEU A 14 -10.53 -14.82 -0.45
C LEU A 14 -10.55 -14.79 -1.99
N ARG A 15 -11.38 -13.94 -2.54
CA ARG A 15 -11.40 -13.70 -3.99
C ARG A 15 -10.23 -12.82 -4.39
N PHE A 16 -9.61 -13.18 -5.50
CA PHE A 16 -8.66 -12.32 -6.21
C PHE A 16 -9.31 -11.74 -7.44
N MET A 17 -9.26 -10.42 -7.56
CA MET A 17 -9.82 -9.67 -8.68
C MET A 17 -8.66 -9.07 -9.48
N ASN A 18 -8.36 -9.68 -10.63
CA ASN A 18 -7.33 -9.14 -11.53
C ASN A 18 -7.83 -7.82 -12.15
N ARG A 19 -7.26 -6.71 -11.73
CA ARG A 19 -7.61 -5.37 -12.23
C ARG A 19 -6.36 -4.52 -12.38
N ASN A 20 -6.28 -3.81 -13.48
CA ASN A 20 -5.27 -2.80 -13.72
C ASN A 20 -5.96 -1.47 -14.09
N PRO A 21 -5.96 -0.47 -13.22
CA PRO A 21 -6.56 0.82 -13.48
C PRO A 21 -5.72 1.68 -14.44
N HIS A 22 -4.46 1.32 -14.70
CA HIS A 22 -3.60 2.07 -15.62
C HIS A 22 -4.20 2.13 -17.02
N PRO A 23 -4.35 3.33 -17.66
CA PRO A 23 -5.05 3.47 -18.93
C PRO A 23 -4.49 2.59 -20.06
N LYS A 24 -3.17 2.47 -20.12
CA LYS A 24 -2.46 1.63 -21.11
C LYS A 24 -2.27 0.18 -20.65
N LYS A 25 -2.79 -0.21 -19.49
CA LYS A 25 -2.59 -1.54 -18.90
C LYS A 25 -1.12 -1.95 -18.70
N GLU A 26 -0.23 -0.98 -18.64
CA GLU A 26 1.19 -1.20 -18.40
C GLU A 26 1.44 -1.62 -16.94
N ARG A 27 2.57 -2.28 -16.70
CA ARG A 27 3.03 -2.64 -15.37
C ARG A 27 4.29 -1.85 -15.05
N HIS A 28 4.14 -0.89 -14.13
CA HIS A 28 5.25 -0.09 -13.62
C HIS A 28 5.37 -0.27 -12.09
N GLY A 29 6.32 0.39 -11.47
CA GLY A 29 6.47 0.42 -10.01
C GLY A 29 5.41 1.27 -9.28
N ASP A 30 4.19 1.36 -9.80
CA ASP A 30 3.10 2.25 -9.39
C ASP A 30 2.04 1.55 -8.51
N CYS A 31 2.42 0.49 -7.80
CA CYS A 31 1.48 -0.28 -6.96
C CYS A 31 0.69 0.58 -5.98
N GLY A 32 1.28 1.64 -5.41
CA GLY A 32 0.58 2.58 -4.53
C GLY A 32 -0.53 3.34 -5.25
N VAL A 33 -0.26 3.84 -6.46
CA VAL A 33 -1.28 4.53 -7.28
C VAL A 33 -2.42 3.59 -7.64
N ARG A 34 -2.10 2.38 -8.10
CA ARG A 34 -3.13 1.37 -8.42
C ARG A 34 -3.97 1.00 -7.22
N ALA A 35 -3.33 0.80 -6.06
CA ALA A 35 -4.03 0.48 -4.83
C ALA A 35 -5.01 1.59 -4.42
N ILE A 36 -4.61 2.86 -4.52
CA ILE A 36 -5.49 4.02 -4.28
C ILE A 36 -6.69 3.98 -5.23
N CYS A 37 -6.45 3.85 -6.53
CA CYS A 37 -7.51 3.83 -7.54
C CYS A 37 -8.51 2.70 -7.31
N LEU A 38 -8.02 1.49 -7.06
CA LEU A 38 -8.85 0.31 -6.90
C LEU A 38 -9.62 0.28 -5.57
N ALA A 39 -9.01 0.77 -4.48
CA ALA A 39 -9.67 0.81 -3.17
C ALA A 39 -10.77 1.89 -3.12
N PHE A 40 -10.56 3.04 -3.76
CA PHE A 40 -11.43 4.22 -3.58
C PHE A 40 -12.10 4.71 -4.86
N ASP A 41 -12.08 3.93 -5.94
CA ASP A 41 -12.70 4.26 -7.24
C ASP A 41 -12.22 5.61 -7.81
N LEU A 42 -10.93 5.91 -7.69
CA LEU A 42 -10.36 7.16 -8.17
C LEU A 42 -9.72 7.00 -9.55
N ASP A 43 -9.76 8.09 -10.31
CA ASP A 43 -9.16 8.17 -11.64
C ASP A 43 -7.63 8.03 -11.57
N TYR A 44 -7.07 7.16 -12.41
CA TYR A 44 -5.65 6.83 -12.38
C TYR A 44 -4.75 8.03 -12.67
N ASP A 45 -5.06 8.79 -13.72
CA ASP A 45 -4.19 9.90 -14.15
C ASP A 45 -4.18 11.03 -13.11
N LYS A 46 -5.33 11.29 -12.48
CA LYS A 46 -5.43 12.27 -11.39
C LYS A 46 -4.63 11.83 -10.18
N VAL A 47 -4.78 10.57 -9.76
CA VAL A 47 -4.04 10.00 -8.62
C VAL A 47 -2.54 9.99 -8.91
N TRP A 48 -2.14 9.54 -10.10
CA TRP A 48 -0.73 9.49 -10.48
C TRP A 48 -0.08 10.87 -10.47
N LYS A 49 -0.75 11.88 -11.04
CA LYS A 49 -0.26 13.26 -11.05
C LYS A 49 -0.08 13.79 -9.64
N ARG A 50 -1.07 13.58 -8.77
CA ARG A 50 -1.02 14.06 -7.39
C ARG A 50 0.01 13.34 -6.56
N ALA A 51 0.04 12.01 -6.61
CA ALA A 51 1.04 11.19 -5.93
C ALA A 51 2.48 11.53 -6.36
N THR A 52 2.68 11.84 -7.63
CA THR A 52 3.99 12.30 -8.14
C THR A 52 4.38 13.65 -7.53
N SER A 53 3.44 14.58 -7.41
CA SER A 53 3.68 15.88 -6.77
C SER A 53 4.06 15.70 -5.30
N ASN A 54 3.29 14.93 -4.54
CA ASN A 54 3.56 14.66 -3.12
C ASN A 54 4.90 13.97 -2.92
N LYS A 55 5.21 12.97 -3.75
CA LYS A 55 6.50 12.29 -3.70
C LYS A 55 7.68 13.24 -3.95
N ARG A 56 7.56 14.18 -4.87
CA ARG A 56 8.61 15.19 -5.11
C ARG A 56 8.78 16.11 -3.91
N ASN A 57 7.68 16.52 -3.27
CA ASN A 57 7.72 17.37 -2.09
C ASN A 57 8.36 16.66 -0.89
N ASN A 58 8.07 15.37 -0.72
CA ASN A 58 8.52 14.56 0.41
C ASN A 58 9.84 13.81 0.14
N ALA A 59 10.34 13.82 -1.10
CA ALA A 59 11.57 13.10 -1.43
C ALA A 59 12.74 13.63 -0.61
N PRO A 60 13.39 12.78 0.19
CA PRO A 60 14.58 13.20 0.91
C PRO A 60 15.66 13.58 -0.10
N VAL A 61 16.42 14.63 0.21
CA VAL A 61 17.64 14.93 -0.51
C VAL A 61 18.68 13.94 -0.03
N TYR A 62 18.87 12.85 -0.76
CA TYR A 62 19.99 11.94 -0.49
C TYR A 62 21.24 12.53 -1.08
N CYS A 63 22.18 12.89 -0.19
CA CYS A 63 23.57 13.08 -0.58
C CYS A 63 24.25 11.71 -0.46
N TYR A 64 24.70 11.14 -1.55
CA TYR A 64 25.67 10.06 -1.48
C TYR A 64 26.96 10.53 -2.15
N SER A 65 28.08 10.16 -1.54
CA SER A 65 29.40 10.41 -2.09
C SER A 65 29.89 9.13 -2.75
N ASP A 66 30.22 9.22 -4.02
CA ASP A 66 30.88 8.12 -4.77
C ASP A 66 32.42 8.25 -4.76
N GLY A 67 32.95 9.13 -3.90
CA GLY A 67 34.37 9.45 -3.85
C GLY A 67 34.81 10.57 -4.82
N THR A 68 33.92 11.03 -5.69
CA THR A 68 34.20 12.12 -6.65
C THR A 68 33.50 13.43 -6.28
N GLY A 69 32.62 13.39 -5.28
CA GLY A 69 31.83 14.54 -4.80
C GLY A 69 30.47 14.10 -4.23
N SER A 70 29.72 15.06 -3.70
CA SER A 70 28.36 14.81 -3.23
C SER A 70 27.39 14.94 -4.39
N HIS A 71 26.66 13.87 -4.70
CA HIS A 71 25.60 13.88 -5.68
C HIS A 71 24.26 14.14 -5.01
N TYR A 72 23.53 15.14 -5.47
CA TYR A 72 22.20 15.47 -5.00
C TYR A 72 21.16 14.81 -5.89
N TYR A 73 20.25 14.06 -5.29
CA TYR A 73 19.09 13.52 -6.01
C TYR A 73 18.11 14.66 -6.26
N GLU A 74 17.90 15.01 -7.52
CA GLU A 74 16.93 16.07 -7.85
C GLU A 74 15.50 15.58 -7.53
N ARG A 75 14.86 16.24 -6.57
CA ARG A 75 13.44 15.99 -6.21
C ARG A 75 12.52 16.02 -7.43
N SER A 76 12.84 16.84 -8.42
CA SER A 76 12.09 16.98 -9.66
C SER A 76 11.97 15.70 -10.50
N LYS A 77 12.87 14.73 -10.31
CA LYS A 77 12.85 13.44 -11.03
C LYS A 77 12.06 12.36 -10.34
N ALA A 78 11.69 12.53 -9.07
CA ALA A 78 10.88 11.55 -8.37
C ALA A 78 9.47 11.49 -8.98
N THR A 79 8.98 10.28 -9.23
CA THR A 79 7.63 10.03 -9.74
C THR A 79 6.95 8.94 -8.93
N ALA A 80 5.62 8.85 -9.03
CA ALA A 80 4.83 7.82 -8.36
C ALA A 80 5.23 6.39 -8.77
N THR A 81 5.89 6.21 -9.93
CA THR A 81 6.38 4.91 -10.40
C THR A 81 7.60 4.39 -9.64
N TRP A 82 8.22 5.21 -8.79
CA TRP A 82 9.31 4.78 -7.90
C TRP A 82 8.80 4.20 -6.57
N GLY A 83 7.51 3.91 -6.49
CA GLY A 83 6.81 3.49 -5.29
C GLY A 83 6.42 4.68 -4.41
N LEU A 84 5.38 4.53 -3.64
CA LEU A 84 4.92 5.52 -2.66
C LEU A 84 5.33 5.09 -1.26
N SER A 85 5.87 6.02 -0.49
CA SER A 85 5.99 5.85 0.95
C SER A 85 4.59 5.84 1.59
N LYS A 86 4.53 5.46 2.87
CA LYS A 86 3.29 5.55 3.64
C LYS A 86 2.76 7.00 3.66
N ASP A 87 3.64 7.96 3.85
CA ASP A 87 3.26 9.36 3.99
C ASP A 87 2.81 9.96 2.65
N ASP A 88 3.50 9.65 1.55
CA ASP A 88 3.06 10.01 0.19
C ASP A 88 1.66 9.48 -0.12
N LEU A 89 1.38 8.23 0.29
CA LEU A 89 0.10 7.58 0.02
C LEU A 89 -1.03 8.23 0.83
N ILE A 90 -0.81 8.49 2.13
CA ILE A 90 -1.78 9.15 3.01
C ILE A 90 -2.06 10.56 2.51
N GLU A 91 -1.04 11.35 2.23
CA GLU A 91 -1.19 12.72 1.73
C GLU A 91 -1.96 12.74 0.42
N THR A 92 -1.65 11.80 -0.50
CA THR A 92 -2.39 11.69 -1.75
C THR A 92 -3.88 11.42 -1.52
N LEU A 93 -4.24 10.53 -0.61
CA LEU A 93 -5.65 10.24 -0.27
C LEU A 93 -6.34 11.46 0.36
N GLN A 94 -5.66 12.17 1.25
CA GLN A 94 -6.17 13.41 1.87
C GLN A 94 -6.44 14.51 0.83
N ASP A 95 -5.61 14.62 -0.19
CA ASP A 95 -5.83 15.55 -1.31
C ASP A 95 -7.08 15.24 -2.14
N PHE A 96 -7.60 14.02 -2.05
CA PHE A 96 -8.90 13.62 -2.59
C PHE A 96 -10.04 13.73 -1.54
N ASN A 97 -9.83 14.47 -0.45
CA ASN A 97 -10.77 14.68 0.66
C ASN A 97 -11.18 13.37 1.38
N LEU A 98 -10.29 12.40 1.41
CA LEU A 98 -10.50 11.15 2.15
C LEU A 98 -9.85 11.26 3.54
N ASP A 99 -10.67 11.18 4.59
CA ASP A 99 -10.16 11.13 5.97
C ASP A 99 -9.69 9.72 6.28
N VAL A 100 -8.41 9.49 6.09
CA VAL A 100 -7.78 8.18 6.22
C VAL A 100 -6.83 8.10 7.39
N VAL A 101 -6.63 6.89 7.86
CA VAL A 101 -5.68 6.57 8.93
C VAL A 101 -4.87 5.32 8.60
N TYR A 102 -3.61 5.30 8.98
CA TYR A 102 -2.76 4.11 8.91
C TYR A 102 -2.81 3.34 10.23
N LYS A 103 -3.22 2.09 10.17
CA LYS A 103 -3.19 1.15 11.29
C LYS A 103 -2.00 0.20 11.15
N LYS A 104 -1.10 0.27 12.10
CA LYS A 104 0.02 -0.66 12.21
C LYS A 104 -0.47 -1.98 12.79
N THR A 105 -0.08 -3.11 12.21
CA THR A 105 -0.53 -4.45 12.63
C THR A 105 0.48 -5.20 13.48
N ALA A 106 1.74 -4.77 13.52
CA ALA A 106 2.71 -5.33 14.45
C ALA A 106 2.47 -4.78 15.86
N TYR A 107 2.27 -5.65 16.84
CA TYR A 107 2.09 -5.28 18.23
C TYR A 107 2.96 -6.18 19.13
N LYS A 108 3.11 -5.77 20.41
CA LYS A 108 3.79 -6.56 21.41
C LYS A 108 2.75 -7.22 22.31
N GLU A 109 2.84 -8.50 22.49
CA GLU A 109 2.05 -9.27 23.44
C GLU A 109 3.00 -9.98 24.40
N GLN A 110 2.85 -9.74 25.70
CA GLN A 110 3.70 -10.31 26.75
C GLN A 110 5.21 -10.16 26.46
N GLY A 111 5.63 -9.01 25.95
CA GLY A 111 7.01 -8.72 25.57
C GLY A 111 7.48 -9.34 24.25
N ARG A 112 6.67 -10.14 23.58
CA ARG A 112 6.98 -10.76 22.29
C ARG A 112 6.40 -9.96 21.14
N ASN A 113 7.15 -9.86 20.04
CA ASN A 113 6.63 -9.24 18.82
C ASN A 113 5.65 -10.19 18.14
N VAL A 114 4.39 -9.75 17.99
CA VAL A 114 3.38 -10.49 17.22
C VAL A 114 3.34 -9.95 15.79
N GLN A 115 3.44 -10.86 14.83
CA GLN A 115 3.40 -10.54 13.41
C GLN A 115 2.09 -11.02 12.80
N MET A 116 1.30 -10.09 12.27
CA MET A 116 0.13 -10.45 11.47
C MET A 116 0.51 -10.81 10.04
N TYR A 117 -0.24 -11.73 9.47
CA TYR A 117 -0.10 -12.12 8.07
C TYR A 117 -1.25 -11.57 7.24
N PHE A 118 -0.98 -11.28 5.98
CA PHE A 118 -1.94 -10.69 5.06
C PHE A 118 -3.07 -11.66 4.75
N ASN A 119 -4.27 -11.25 5.16
CA ASN A 119 -5.52 -11.94 4.88
C ASN A 119 -6.60 -10.87 4.67
N ALA A 120 -7.13 -10.74 3.47
CA ALA A 120 -8.11 -9.72 3.14
C ALA A 120 -9.42 -9.86 3.94
N GLY A 121 -9.77 -11.08 4.37
CA GLY A 121 -10.98 -11.32 5.18
C GLY A 121 -10.91 -10.76 6.60
N ASN A 122 -9.72 -10.36 7.07
CA ASN A 122 -9.53 -9.77 8.40
C ASN A 122 -9.22 -8.26 8.33
N LEU A 123 -9.50 -7.64 7.21
CA LEU A 123 -9.28 -6.23 6.97
C LEU A 123 -10.61 -5.50 6.76
N PRO A 124 -10.67 -4.18 6.96
CA PRO A 124 -11.85 -3.40 6.59
C PRO A 124 -12.29 -3.65 5.16
N ASP A 125 -13.59 -3.56 4.90
CA ASP A 125 -14.18 -3.82 3.58
C ASP A 125 -13.57 -2.99 2.47
N ARG A 126 -13.00 -1.83 2.82
CA ARG A 126 -12.31 -0.94 1.90
C ARG A 126 -11.03 -0.41 2.54
N CYS A 127 -9.88 -0.89 2.09
CA CYS A 127 -8.60 -0.42 2.59
C CYS A 127 -7.45 -0.67 1.60
N ILE A 128 -6.28 -0.14 1.92
CA ILE A 128 -5.04 -0.43 1.21
C ILE A 128 -4.11 -1.14 2.18
N ALA A 129 -3.84 -2.41 1.94
CA ALA A 129 -2.94 -3.22 2.75
C ALA A 129 -1.47 -2.92 2.40
N HIS A 130 -0.64 -2.79 3.43
CA HIS A 130 0.80 -2.61 3.33
C HIS A 130 1.52 -3.92 3.61
N ILE A 131 2.02 -4.56 2.59
CA ILE A 131 2.86 -5.75 2.68
C ILE A 131 4.30 -5.43 2.23
N PRO A 132 5.31 -6.27 2.51
CA PRO A 132 6.67 -5.95 2.14
C PRO A 132 6.82 -5.59 0.66
N ARG A 133 7.30 -4.39 0.39
CA ARG A 133 7.55 -3.82 -0.94
C ARG A 133 6.31 -3.69 -1.83
N HIS A 134 5.09 -3.68 -1.24
CA HIS A 134 3.89 -3.63 -2.06
C HIS A 134 2.69 -3.03 -1.30
N TRP A 135 1.85 -2.31 -2.04
CA TRP A 135 0.55 -1.81 -1.63
C TRP A 135 -0.54 -2.53 -2.40
N VAL A 136 -1.56 -3.01 -1.69
CA VAL A 136 -2.62 -3.86 -2.24
C VAL A 136 -3.98 -3.27 -1.89
N ALA A 137 -4.84 -3.08 -2.89
CA ALA A 137 -6.23 -2.74 -2.63
C ALA A 137 -6.99 -3.95 -2.09
N VAL A 138 -7.73 -3.74 -1.02
CA VAL A 138 -8.70 -4.69 -0.47
C VAL A 138 -10.06 -4.03 -0.54
N ARG A 139 -11.04 -4.76 -1.08
CA ARG A 139 -12.41 -4.28 -1.23
C ARG A 139 -13.37 -5.46 -1.16
N ASP A 140 -14.39 -5.35 -0.29
CA ASP A 140 -15.44 -6.36 -0.09
C ASP A 140 -14.84 -7.77 0.17
N GLY A 141 -13.83 -7.87 1.04
CA GLY A 141 -13.13 -9.10 1.36
C GLY A 141 -12.34 -9.72 0.21
N ALA A 142 -12.12 -8.98 -0.88
CA ALA A 142 -11.35 -9.41 -2.03
C ALA A 142 -10.09 -8.57 -2.23
N ILE A 143 -9.07 -9.18 -2.81
CA ILE A 143 -7.84 -8.51 -3.24
C ILE A 143 -8.02 -8.02 -4.66
N TRP A 144 -7.75 -6.74 -4.89
CA TRP A 144 -7.80 -6.09 -6.18
C TRP A 144 -6.38 -5.66 -6.58
N ASP A 145 -5.80 -6.36 -7.56
CA ASP A 145 -4.42 -6.11 -7.99
C ASP A 145 -4.21 -6.60 -9.43
N THR A 146 -3.05 -6.33 -9.99
CA THR A 146 -2.63 -6.83 -11.32
C THR A 146 -2.10 -8.26 -11.27
N TRP A 147 -1.84 -8.79 -10.09
CA TRP A 147 -1.39 -10.15 -9.83
C TRP A 147 -1.83 -10.60 -8.44
N ASP A 148 -1.91 -11.91 -8.21
CA ASP A 148 -2.30 -12.44 -6.90
C ASP A 148 -1.22 -12.19 -5.85
N SER A 149 -1.34 -11.06 -5.17
CA SER A 149 -0.38 -10.59 -4.16
C SER A 149 -0.43 -11.37 -2.85
N ARG A 150 -1.32 -12.35 -2.69
CA ARG A 150 -1.31 -13.28 -1.54
C ARG A 150 -0.03 -14.10 -1.53
N GLY A 151 0.46 -14.49 -2.71
CA GLY A 151 1.68 -15.28 -2.86
C GLY A 151 1.48 -16.76 -2.49
N LYS A 152 2.52 -17.58 -2.73
CA LYS A 152 2.54 -18.99 -2.36
C LYS A 152 2.78 -19.23 -0.86
N ARG A 153 3.32 -18.25 -0.15
CA ARG A 153 3.59 -18.29 1.30
C ARG A 153 2.92 -17.09 1.97
N PRO A 154 2.52 -17.23 3.26
CA PRO A 154 1.96 -16.12 4.00
C PRO A 154 2.87 -14.89 3.93
N ARG A 155 2.32 -13.76 3.53
CA ARG A 155 3.04 -12.48 3.52
C ARG A 155 2.75 -11.70 4.78
N LYS A 156 3.77 -11.10 5.36
CA LYS A 156 3.63 -10.25 6.54
C LYS A 156 2.77 -9.04 6.20
N LEU A 157 1.79 -8.74 7.05
CA LEU A 157 1.04 -7.50 6.99
C LEU A 157 1.72 -6.47 7.89
N ARG A 158 2.19 -5.36 7.33
CA ARG A 158 2.81 -4.27 8.09
C ARG A 158 1.79 -3.32 8.69
N GLY A 159 0.69 -3.14 8.00
CA GLY A 159 -0.40 -2.26 8.37
C GLY A 159 -1.36 -2.10 7.21
N TYR A 160 -2.32 -1.21 7.37
CA TYR A 160 -3.25 -0.85 6.30
C TYR A 160 -3.71 0.60 6.45
N VAL A 161 -4.16 1.19 5.36
CA VAL A 161 -4.81 2.50 5.32
C VAL A 161 -6.28 2.30 5.04
N CYS A 162 -7.15 2.84 5.87
CA CYS A 162 -8.60 2.81 5.69
C CYS A 162 -9.21 4.17 6.01
N LEU A 163 -10.48 4.37 5.70
CA LEU A 163 -11.23 5.54 6.16
C LEU A 163 -11.33 5.50 7.70
N ARG A 164 -11.27 6.67 8.32
CA ARG A 164 -11.42 6.78 9.78
C ARG A 164 -12.81 6.34 10.24
N SER A 165 -13.83 6.50 9.40
CA SER A 165 -15.19 6.04 9.64
C SER A 165 -15.33 4.52 9.69
N ASP A 166 -14.35 3.75 9.17
CA ASP A 166 -14.40 2.29 9.08
C ASP A 166 -13.73 1.61 10.31
N LEU A 167 -13.42 2.39 11.33
CA LEU A 167 -12.83 1.95 12.60
C LEU A 167 -13.88 1.96 13.70
#